data_05baac385bcc0d16f7dd3816da534fb1
#
_entry.id   05baac385bcc0d16f7dd3816da534fb1
#
_cell.length_a   1.000
_cell.length_b   1.000
_cell.length_c   1.000
_cell.angle_alpha   90.00
_cell.angle_beta   90.00
_cell.angle_gamma   90.00
#
_symmetry.space_group_name_H-M   'P 1'
#
loop_
_entity.id
_entity.type
_entity.pdbx_description
1 polymer ?
#
loop_
_entity_poly.entity_id
_entity_poly.type
_entity_poly.pdbx_seq_one_letter_code
_entity_poly.pdbx_strand_id
1 'polypeptide(L)'
;MKQVEKVSQHGKKLKQLGFNMNIEVLISTMNEKSIDCYKRFNLKTDALIINQTDHNDYEEISVDGNKIRMISTDTRGLGVSRNLALLNSNADIVVFCDDDEVFEDDYDKIILSDFTKHPDVDFFVFKTIIYQDGKEIIKVKEEKNLSIYNSLRYGSVHFVFKRESQRRKNIWISTYFGAGTNNGSGEDSIFISDCLRNGMKVRTSENLIARIYNDDSTWFKGFDRKFFYDKGKLSKALFPKTYKLYIEQFLRRHKEMTKDINIKTARKLMLDGAKDFGGENGK
;
A
#
# COMPACT_ATOMS: atom_id res chain seq x y z
N MET A 1 4.78 -12.79 38.89
CA MET A 1 3.32 -12.77 38.66
C MET A 1 2.70 -11.36 38.55
N LYS A 2 3.45 -10.26 38.47
CA LYS A 2 2.90 -8.88 38.32
C LYS A 2 3.09 -8.24 36.92
N GLN A 3 3.62 -8.98 35.95
CA GLN A 3 3.85 -8.46 34.59
C GLN A 3 2.78 -8.91 33.57
N VAL A 4 1.92 -9.85 33.91
CA VAL A 4 0.87 -10.38 33.01
C VAL A 4 -0.39 -9.50 32.98
N GLU A 5 -0.58 -8.59 33.94
CA GLU A 5 -1.79 -7.76 34.03
C GLU A 5 -1.79 -6.46 33.20
N LYS A 6 -0.65 -6.01 32.66
CA LYS A 6 -0.61 -4.84 31.79
C LYS A 6 -1.02 -5.09 30.34
N VAL A 7 -1.16 -6.35 29.95
CA VAL A 7 -1.38 -6.86 28.58
C VAL A 7 -2.75 -6.51 27.98
N SER A 8 -3.63 -5.83 28.68
CA SER A 8 -5.02 -5.70 28.24
C SER A 8 -5.62 -4.30 28.29
N GLN A 9 -4.86 -3.25 28.64
CA GLN A 9 -5.52 -1.96 28.90
C GLN A 9 -5.91 -1.20 27.65
N HIS A 10 -5.09 -1.21 26.58
CA HIS A 10 -5.42 -0.48 25.35
C HIS A 10 -6.51 -1.18 24.55
N GLY A 11 -6.38 -2.47 24.27
CA GLY A 11 -7.42 -3.26 23.62
C GLY A 11 -8.72 -3.37 24.45
N LYS A 12 -8.64 -3.34 25.80
CA LYS A 12 -9.80 -3.23 26.69
C LYS A 12 -10.42 -1.85 26.63
N LYS A 13 -9.62 -0.80 26.50
CA LYS A 13 -10.09 0.60 26.40
C LYS A 13 -10.83 0.84 25.08
N LEU A 14 -10.37 0.25 23.96
CA LEU A 14 -11.07 0.29 22.69
C LEU A 14 -12.38 -0.50 22.72
N LYS A 15 -12.40 -1.67 23.35
CA LYS A 15 -13.66 -2.44 23.63
C LYS A 15 -14.64 -1.68 24.53
N GLN A 16 -14.14 -0.92 25.51
CA GLN A 16 -14.97 -0.05 26.36
C GLN A 16 -15.59 1.13 25.60
N LEU A 17 -14.96 1.55 24.47
CA LEU A 17 -15.48 2.59 23.57
C LEU A 17 -16.47 2.04 22.53
N GLY A 18 -16.83 0.75 22.59
CA GLY A 18 -17.77 0.11 21.66
C GLY A 18 -17.17 -0.32 20.31
N PHE A 19 -15.84 -0.17 20.12
CA PHE A 19 -15.16 -0.64 18.92
C PHE A 19 -14.81 -2.13 19.08
N ASN A 20 -15.38 -2.96 18.23
CA ASN A 20 -15.21 -4.42 18.31
C ASN A 20 -14.28 -4.97 17.20
N MET A 21 -13.61 -4.08 16.41
CA MET A 21 -12.69 -4.45 15.33
C MET A 21 -11.25 -4.26 15.78
N ASN A 22 -10.39 -5.24 15.48
CA ASN A 22 -8.95 -5.14 15.72
C ASN A 22 -8.23 -4.67 14.45
N ILE A 23 -7.15 -3.90 14.67
CA ILE A 23 -6.29 -3.35 13.61
C ILE A 23 -4.93 -4.00 13.70
N GLU A 24 -4.34 -4.34 12.55
CA GLU A 24 -2.95 -4.75 12.44
C GLU A 24 -2.25 -3.95 11.34
N VAL A 25 -1.10 -3.36 11.68
CA VAL A 25 -0.24 -2.68 10.72
C VAL A 25 0.64 -3.72 10.02
N LEU A 26 0.59 -3.77 8.70
CA LEU A 26 1.36 -4.68 7.86
C LEU A 26 2.55 -3.93 7.26
N ILE A 27 3.72 -4.13 7.82
CA ILE A 27 4.94 -3.39 7.50
C ILE A 27 5.80 -4.23 6.55
N SER A 28 6.20 -3.61 5.42
CA SER A 28 7.16 -4.20 4.50
C SER A 28 8.50 -3.49 4.64
N THR A 29 9.55 -4.24 4.96
CA THR A 29 10.91 -3.71 5.14
C THR A 29 11.97 -4.69 4.62
N MET A 30 13.22 -4.26 4.61
CA MET A 30 14.35 -5.05 4.15
C MET A 30 15.56 -4.93 5.08
N ASN A 31 16.25 -6.08 5.27
CA ASN A 31 17.55 -6.16 5.94
C ASN A 31 17.56 -5.60 7.39
N GLU A 32 16.42 -5.65 8.08
CA GLU A 32 16.36 -5.33 9.51
C GLU A 32 17.12 -6.40 10.32
N LYS A 33 17.84 -5.96 11.34
CA LYS A 33 18.66 -6.83 12.18
C LYS A 33 17.86 -7.44 13.34
N SER A 34 16.77 -6.83 13.74
CA SER A 34 15.91 -7.28 14.83
C SER A 34 14.53 -6.65 14.75
N ILE A 35 13.59 -7.24 15.47
CA ILE A 35 12.22 -6.73 15.61
C ILE A 35 12.17 -5.33 16.22
N ASP A 36 13.23 -4.85 16.86
CA ASP A 36 13.34 -3.51 17.46
C ASP A 36 13.14 -2.36 16.48
N CYS A 37 13.18 -2.65 15.17
CA CYS A 37 12.81 -1.69 14.12
C CYS A 37 11.37 -1.14 14.30
N TYR A 38 10.48 -1.86 15.00
CA TYR A 38 9.11 -1.41 15.29
C TYR A 38 9.06 -0.02 15.97
N LYS A 39 10.11 0.35 16.74
CA LYS A 39 10.15 1.59 17.52
C LYS A 39 10.04 2.87 16.69
N ARG A 40 10.38 2.81 15.39
CA ARG A 40 10.33 3.98 14.50
C ARG A 40 8.93 4.30 13.98
N PHE A 41 7.98 3.37 14.06
CA PHE A 41 6.65 3.52 13.43
C PHE A 41 5.59 4.16 14.32
N ASN A 42 5.84 4.40 15.61
CA ASN A 42 4.86 4.89 16.60
C ASN A 42 3.58 4.02 16.69
N LEU A 43 3.75 2.71 16.78
CA LEU A 43 2.64 1.76 16.78
C LEU A 43 1.77 1.83 18.04
N LYS A 44 0.45 1.79 17.87
CA LYS A 44 -0.57 1.72 18.93
C LYS A 44 -1.47 0.48 18.79
N THR A 45 -1.20 -0.37 17.82
CA THR A 45 -1.96 -1.59 17.50
C THR A 45 -1.01 -2.76 17.32
N ASP A 46 -1.58 -3.94 17.09
CA ASP A 46 -0.80 -5.09 16.62
C ASP A 46 -0.08 -4.72 15.30
N ALA A 47 1.06 -5.35 15.06
CA ALA A 47 1.79 -5.19 13.81
C ALA A 47 2.44 -6.51 13.35
N LEU A 48 2.51 -6.68 12.04
CA LEU A 48 3.24 -7.74 11.38
C LEU A 48 4.27 -7.15 10.42
N ILE A 49 5.53 -7.37 10.71
CA ILE A 49 6.66 -6.91 9.91
C ILE A 49 7.12 -8.05 9.02
N ILE A 50 7.16 -7.82 7.72
CA ILE A 50 7.81 -8.71 6.76
C ILE A 50 9.17 -8.13 6.42
N ASN A 51 10.21 -8.76 6.92
CA ASN A 51 11.59 -8.38 6.71
C ASN A 51 12.21 -9.22 5.60
N GLN A 52 12.40 -8.66 4.41
CA GLN A 52 13.05 -9.34 3.29
C GLN A 52 14.57 -9.28 3.45
N THR A 53 15.18 -10.40 3.83
CA THR A 53 16.61 -10.53 4.14
C THR A 53 17.21 -11.79 3.46
N ASP A 54 18.33 -12.30 3.94
CA ASP A 54 19.03 -13.47 3.39
C ASP A 54 18.77 -14.78 4.16
N HIS A 55 17.90 -14.74 5.17
CA HIS A 55 17.53 -15.88 6.00
C HIS A 55 16.06 -15.89 6.37
N ASN A 56 15.59 -17.01 6.88
CA ASN A 56 14.25 -17.18 7.40
C ASN A 56 14.28 -17.22 8.93
N ASP A 57 13.47 -16.38 9.58
CA ASP A 57 13.33 -16.33 11.03
C ASP A 57 11.95 -15.80 11.45
N TYR A 58 11.61 -15.99 12.72
CA TYR A 58 10.39 -15.47 13.33
C TYR A 58 10.67 -14.92 14.71
N GLU A 59 10.27 -13.66 14.92
CA GLU A 59 10.32 -13.01 16.21
C GLU A 59 8.92 -12.51 16.61
N GLU A 60 8.61 -12.56 17.90
CA GLU A 60 7.37 -12.02 18.47
C GLU A 60 7.64 -11.38 19.83
N ILE A 61 7.13 -10.18 20.04
CA ILE A 61 7.19 -9.47 21.30
C ILE A 61 5.83 -8.86 21.65
N SER A 62 5.63 -8.54 22.92
CA SER A 62 4.46 -7.79 23.37
C SER A 62 4.89 -6.42 23.92
N VAL A 63 4.31 -5.35 23.35
CA VAL A 63 4.64 -3.97 23.69
C VAL A 63 3.34 -3.22 23.99
N ASP A 64 3.20 -2.69 25.20
CA ASP A 64 2.01 -1.95 25.67
C ASP A 64 0.68 -2.70 25.43
N GLY A 65 0.74 -4.04 25.43
CA GLY A 65 -0.40 -4.91 25.21
C GLY A 65 -0.71 -5.25 23.76
N ASN A 66 0.05 -4.70 22.83
CA ASN A 66 -0.02 -5.03 21.41
C ASN A 66 1.01 -6.12 21.06
N LYS A 67 0.66 -6.96 20.11
CA LYS A 67 1.51 -8.01 19.59
C LYS A 67 2.28 -7.50 18.37
N ILE A 68 3.59 -7.49 18.44
CA ILE A 68 4.47 -7.16 17.32
C ILE A 68 5.14 -8.46 16.87
N ARG A 69 4.97 -8.81 15.60
CA ARG A 69 5.55 -10.01 14.98
C ARG A 69 6.48 -9.60 13.83
N MET A 70 7.57 -10.30 13.67
CA MET A 70 8.44 -10.15 12.51
C MET A 70 8.69 -11.51 11.86
N ILE A 71 8.43 -11.60 10.55
CA ILE A 71 8.78 -12.73 9.70
C ILE A 71 9.92 -12.26 8.81
N SER A 72 11.12 -12.78 9.04
CA SER A 72 12.23 -12.63 8.13
C SER A 72 12.18 -13.69 7.04
N THR A 73 12.45 -13.33 5.79
CA THR A 73 12.34 -14.24 4.65
C THR A 73 13.34 -13.87 3.55
N ASP A 74 13.85 -14.88 2.84
CA ASP A 74 14.74 -14.74 1.70
C ASP A 74 14.02 -14.40 0.37
N THR A 75 12.68 -14.22 0.43
CA THR A 75 11.89 -13.78 -0.73
C THR A 75 12.21 -12.32 -1.10
N ARG A 76 11.87 -11.93 -2.33
CA ARG A 76 12.05 -10.56 -2.81
C ARG A 76 10.81 -10.07 -3.54
N GLY A 77 10.62 -8.74 -3.45
CA GLY A 77 9.54 -7.99 -4.12
C GLY A 77 8.45 -7.53 -3.15
N LEU A 78 8.04 -6.28 -3.30
CA LEU A 78 7.07 -5.62 -2.40
C LEU A 78 5.70 -6.33 -2.42
N GLY A 79 5.24 -6.76 -3.61
CA GLY A 79 3.99 -7.51 -3.72
C GLY A 79 4.03 -8.86 -2.99
N VAL A 80 5.19 -9.53 -3.00
CA VAL A 80 5.39 -10.79 -2.24
C VAL A 80 5.34 -10.52 -0.74
N SER A 81 6.04 -9.48 -0.25
CA SER A 81 6.04 -9.06 1.15
C SER A 81 4.62 -8.78 1.65
N ARG A 82 3.87 -7.93 0.94
CA ARG A 82 2.49 -7.57 1.31
C ARG A 82 1.53 -8.75 1.28
N ASN A 83 1.65 -9.65 0.30
CA ASN A 83 0.85 -10.87 0.25
C ASN A 83 1.16 -11.81 1.42
N LEU A 84 2.43 -11.96 1.79
CA LEU A 84 2.84 -12.73 2.95
C LEU A 84 2.27 -12.14 4.24
N ALA A 85 2.28 -10.81 4.39
CA ALA A 85 1.64 -10.13 5.51
C ALA A 85 0.13 -10.39 5.55
N LEU A 86 -0.59 -10.25 4.43
CA LEU A 86 -2.02 -10.54 4.34
C LEU A 86 -2.38 -12.00 4.68
N LEU A 87 -1.55 -12.95 4.27
CA LEU A 87 -1.73 -14.37 4.59
C LEU A 87 -1.58 -14.68 6.07
N ASN A 88 -0.67 -13.97 6.77
CA ASN A 88 -0.34 -14.19 8.17
C ASN A 88 -1.08 -13.25 9.14
N SER A 89 -1.84 -12.28 8.63
CA SER A 89 -2.70 -11.41 9.43
C SER A 89 -3.99 -12.12 9.81
N ASN A 90 -4.50 -11.85 11.04
CA ASN A 90 -5.81 -12.27 11.52
C ASN A 90 -6.69 -11.09 11.96
N ALA A 91 -6.28 -9.87 11.65
CA ALA A 91 -7.02 -8.67 12.01
C ALA A 91 -8.28 -8.46 11.17
N ASP A 92 -9.21 -7.68 11.68
CA ASP A 92 -10.42 -7.25 10.98
C ASP A 92 -10.08 -6.15 9.97
N ILE A 93 -9.21 -5.21 10.37
CA ILE A 93 -8.72 -4.08 9.58
C ILE A 93 -7.21 -4.19 9.46
N VAL A 94 -6.70 -4.04 8.25
CA VAL A 94 -5.28 -4.00 7.97
C VAL A 94 -4.87 -2.66 7.40
N VAL A 95 -3.66 -2.21 7.78
CA VAL A 95 -3.03 -0.96 7.35
C VAL A 95 -1.73 -1.32 6.66
N PHE A 96 -1.55 -1.00 5.39
CA PHE A 96 -0.25 -1.12 4.75
C PHE A 96 0.69 -0.01 5.23
N CYS A 97 1.94 -0.37 5.47
CA CYS A 97 2.97 0.54 5.93
C CYS A 97 4.29 0.20 5.23
N ASP A 98 4.96 1.21 4.73
CA ASP A 98 6.33 1.12 4.21
C ASP A 98 7.32 1.51 5.34
N ASP A 99 8.62 1.30 5.14
CA ASP A 99 9.63 1.44 6.21
C ASP A 99 10.04 2.89 6.53
N ASP A 100 9.50 3.86 5.81
CA ASP A 100 9.70 5.31 5.98
C ASP A 100 8.50 6.04 6.59
N GLU A 101 7.50 5.29 7.15
CA GLU A 101 6.29 5.84 7.74
C GLU A 101 6.34 5.96 9.26
N VAL A 102 5.73 7.05 9.78
CA VAL A 102 5.50 7.25 11.22
C VAL A 102 4.03 7.61 11.43
N PHE A 103 3.32 6.80 12.23
CA PHE A 103 1.90 7.01 12.52
C PHE A 103 1.67 8.17 13.50
N GLU A 104 0.52 8.84 13.36
CA GLU A 104 0.02 9.79 14.34
C GLU A 104 -0.41 9.07 15.63
N ASP A 105 -0.40 9.78 16.77
CA ASP A 105 -0.65 9.16 18.08
C ASP A 105 -2.04 8.50 18.23
N ASP A 106 -3.05 8.99 17.51
CA ASP A 106 -4.43 8.52 17.58
C ASP A 106 -4.90 7.82 16.29
N TYR A 107 -3.98 7.32 15.43
CA TYR A 107 -4.34 6.74 14.14
C TYR A 107 -5.33 5.57 14.28
N ASP A 108 -5.18 4.76 15.32
CA ASP A 108 -6.04 3.62 15.62
C ASP A 108 -7.49 4.04 15.88
N LYS A 109 -7.69 5.07 16.70
CA LYS A 109 -9.01 5.62 17.01
C LYS A 109 -9.65 6.29 15.80
N ILE A 110 -8.84 6.99 15.01
CA ILE A 110 -9.26 7.63 13.75
C ILE A 110 -9.78 6.58 12.79
N ILE A 111 -9.02 5.51 12.53
CA ILE A 111 -9.40 4.42 11.65
C ILE A 111 -10.71 3.76 12.12
N LEU A 112 -10.80 3.38 13.41
CA LEU A 112 -12.01 2.76 13.97
C LEU A 112 -13.23 3.67 13.88
N SER A 113 -13.05 4.97 14.13
CA SER A 113 -14.12 5.96 14.01
C SER A 113 -14.68 6.02 12.59
N ASP A 114 -13.80 6.05 11.57
CA ASP A 114 -14.23 6.15 10.18
C ASP A 114 -14.95 4.88 9.69
N PHE A 115 -14.45 3.68 10.04
CA PHE A 115 -15.16 2.44 9.75
C PHE A 115 -16.48 2.29 10.52
N THR A 116 -16.58 2.87 11.71
CA THR A 116 -17.83 2.87 12.48
C THR A 116 -18.86 3.84 11.88
N LYS A 117 -18.44 5.02 11.43
CA LYS A 117 -19.30 6.00 10.75
C LYS A 117 -19.78 5.52 9.39
N HIS A 118 -18.96 4.72 8.71
CA HIS A 118 -19.20 4.21 7.37
C HIS A 118 -19.09 2.68 7.32
N PRO A 119 -20.00 1.95 7.97
CA PRO A 119 -19.90 0.48 8.11
C PRO A 119 -19.99 -0.27 6.77
N ASP A 120 -20.52 0.37 5.74
CA ASP A 120 -20.63 -0.15 4.38
C ASP A 120 -19.36 0.04 3.54
N VAL A 121 -18.38 0.84 3.99
CA VAL A 121 -17.09 1.02 3.32
C VAL A 121 -16.18 -0.15 3.64
N ASP A 122 -15.58 -0.73 2.60
CA ASP A 122 -14.64 -1.85 2.71
C ASP A 122 -13.18 -1.37 2.81
N PHE A 123 -12.87 -0.20 2.20
CA PHE A 123 -11.52 0.28 2.02
C PHE A 123 -11.47 1.80 2.09
N PHE A 124 -10.68 2.31 3.01
CA PHE A 124 -10.35 3.74 3.09
C PHE A 124 -8.98 4.02 2.50
N VAL A 125 -8.90 5.15 1.78
CA VAL A 125 -7.67 5.82 1.39
C VAL A 125 -7.51 7.01 2.31
N PHE A 126 -6.70 6.87 3.36
CA PHE A 126 -6.50 7.90 4.36
C PHE A 126 -5.55 9.00 3.89
N LYS A 127 -5.68 10.17 4.50
CA LYS A 127 -4.70 11.24 4.34
C LYS A 127 -3.39 10.85 5.02
N THR A 128 -2.30 11.03 4.28
CA THR A 128 -0.93 11.03 4.79
C THR A 128 -0.22 12.28 4.29
N ILE A 129 0.82 12.73 4.98
CA ILE A 129 1.71 13.81 4.55
C ILE A 129 3.03 13.18 4.13
N ILE A 130 3.41 13.36 2.88
CA ILE A 130 4.67 12.86 2.34
C ILE A 130 5.66 14.02 2.27
N TYR A 131 6.77 13.90 2.97
CA TYR A 131 7.90 14.82 2.90
C TYR A 131 8.87 14.28 1.84
N GLN A 132 9.11 15.07 0.80
CA GLN A 132 10.01 14.73 -0.29
C GLN A 132 10.64 15.97 -0.88
N ASP A 133 11.97 16.01 -1.02
CA ASP A 133 12.72 17.14 -1.57
C ASP A 133 12.36 18.48 -0.86
N GLY A 134 12.20 18.47 0.46
CA GLY A 134 11.82 19.62 1.29
C GLY A 134 10.39 20.13 1.07
N LYS A 135 9.50 19.34 0.45
CA LYS A 135 8.10 19.70 0.18
C LYS A 135 7.15 18.72 0.86
N GLU A 136 6.00 19.26 1.27
CA GLU A 136 4.87 18.45 1.71
C GLU A 136 3.96 18.09 0.53
N ILE A 137 3.71 16.81 0.34
CA ILE A 137 2.79 16.30 -0.68
C ILE A 137 1.59 15.67 0.01
N ILE A 138 0.40 16.23 -0.23
CA ILE A 138 -0.88 15.72 0.28
C ILE A 138 -1.75 15.32 -0.91
N LYS A 139 -2.03 14.01 -1.04
CA LYS A 139 -2.83 13.48 -2.16
C LYS A 139 -4.33 13.44 -1.84
N VAL A 140 -4.72 13.17 -0.58
CA VAL A 140 -6.11 13.18 -0.12
C VAL A 140 -6.46 14.59 0.36
N LYS A 141 -7.40 15.25 -0.32
CA LYS A 141 -7.79 16.64 -0.07
C LYS A 141 -9.28 16.81 0.20
N GLU A 142 -10.05 15.74 0.07
CA GLU A 142 -11.51 15.73 0.23
C GLU A 142 -11.99 14.30 0.47
N GLU A 143 -13.10 14.15 1.19
CA GLU A 143 -13.79 12.88 1.33
C GLU A 143 -14.66 12.61 0.10
N LYS A 144 -14.47 11.44 -0.51
CA LYS A 144 -15.28 11.00 -1.65
C LYS A 144 -15.21 9.51 -1.88
N ASN A 145 -16.23 8.97 -2.52
CA ASN A 145 -16.18 7.61 -3.05
C ASN A 145 -15.24 7.56 -4.25
N LEU A 146 -14.44 6.50 -4.31
CA LEU A 146 -13.50 6.31 -5.40
C LEU A 146 -14.09 5.40 -6.49
N SER A 147 -13.59 5.61 -7.69
CA SER A 147 -13.78 4.79 -8.87
C SER A 147 -12.43 4.45 -9.49
N ILE A 148 -12.39 3.51 -10.43
CA ILE A 148 -11.15 3.14 -11.13
C ILE A 148 -10.45 4.36 -11.76
N TYR A 149 -11.23 5.35 -12.23
CA TYR A 149 -10.68 6.50 -12.95
C TYR A 149 -10.03 7.56 -12.07
N ASN A 150 -10.36 7.61 -10.78
CA ASN A 150 -9.83 8.62 -9.85
C ASN A 150 -8.98 8.04 -8.70
N SER A 151 -8.83 6.71 -8.63
CA SER A 151 -8.07 6.01 -7.57
C SER A 151 -6.58 5.86 -7.86
N LEU A 152 -6.14 5.86 -9.13
CA LEU A 152 -4.79 5.48 -9.55
C LEU A 152 -3.66 6.41 -9.07
N ARG A 153 -3.97 7.52 -8.44
CA ARG A 153 -3.01 8.47 -7.88
C ARG A 153 -2.58 8.14 -6.45
N TYR A 154 -3.28 7.20 -5.81
CA TYR A 154 -3.01 6.81 -4.43
C TYR A 154 -2.13 5.57 -4.40
N GLY A 155 -1.14 5.56 -3.50
CA GLY A 155 -0.27 4.43 -3.20
C GLY A 155 -0.67 3.75 -1.90
N SER A 156 0.00 2.67 -1.58
CA SER A 156 -0.25 1.82 -0.42
C SER A 156 -0.16 2.53 0.92
N VAL A 157 0.69 3.53 1.05
CA VAL A 157 0.85 4.38 2.25
C VAL A 157 -0.45 5.09 2.70
N HIS A 158 -1.50 4.98 1.93
CA HIS A 158 -2.83 5.50 2.22
C HIS A 158 -3.85 4.38 2.50
N PHE A 159 -3.49 3.09 2.36
CA PHE A 159 -4.44 1.99 2.25
C PHE A 159 -4.75 1.34 3.58
N VAL A 160 -6.03 1.42 3.97
CA VAL A 160 -6.58 0.77 5.16
C VAL A 160 -7.88 0.07 4.76
N PHE A 161 -8.01 -1.23 5.00
CA PHE A 161 -9.16 -1.97 4.52
C PHE A 161 -9.57 -3.13 5.41
N LYS A 162 -10.83 -3.54 5.26
CA LYS A 162 -11.35 -4.76 5.88
C LYS A 162 -10.72 -5.98 5.23
N ARG A 163 -9.90 -6.71 5.97
CA ARG A 163 -9.21 -7.90 5.47
C ARG A 163 -10.17 -8.96 4.92
N GLU A 164 -11.30 -9.16 5.59
CA GLU A 164 -12.29 -10.13 5.16
C GLU A 164 -12.90 -9.78 3.79
N SER A 165 -13.11 -8.50 3.48
CA SER A 165 -13.59 -8.06 2.16
C SER A 165 -12.58 -8.38 1.05
N GLN A 166 -11.29 -8.14 1.29
CA GLN A 166 -10.21 -8.50 0.38
C GLN A 166 -10.13 -10.03 0.18
N ARG A 167 -10.17 -10.80 1.29
CA ARG A 167 -10.04 -12.25 1.28
C ARG A 167 -11.20 -12.94 0.55
N ARG A 168 -12.45 -12.56 0.84
CA ARG A 168 -13.64 -13.13 0.16
C ARG A 168 -13.63 -12.93 -1.34
N LYS A 169 -13.06 -11.83 -1.80
CA LYS A 169 -12.95 -11.47 -3.21
C LYS A 169 -11.67 -12.00 -3.86
N ASN A 170 -10.81 -12.67 -3.08
CA ASN A 170 -9.53 -13.25 -3.50
C ASN A 170 -8.64 -12.23 -4.24
N ILE A 171 -8.53 -11.02 -3.69
CA ILE A 171 -7.75 -9.92 -4.30
C ILE A 171 -6.37 -9.88 -3.66
N TRP A 172 -5.32 -9.97 -4.45
CA TRP A 172 -3.93 -10.00 -4.01
C TRP A 172 -3.11 -8.89 -4.68
N ILE A 173 -2.01 -8.52 -4.02
CA ILE A 173 -1.05 -7.57 -4.60
C ILE A 173 -0.33 -8.27 -5.78
N SER A 174 -0.18 -7.56 -6.89
CA SER A 174 0.56 -8.07 -8.04
C SER A 174 2.02 -8.33 -7.65
N THR A 175 2.53 -9.53 -7.97
CA THR A 175 3.95 -9.87 -7.83
C THR A 175 4.73 -9.64 -9.14
N TYR A 176 4.04 -9.26 -10.20
CA TYR A 176 4.63 -8.94 -11.50
C TYR A 176 5.02 -7.47 -11.61
N PHE A 177 4.29 -6.58 -10.94
CA PHE A 177 4.56 -5.14 -10.85
C PHE A 177 5.04 -4.78 -9.44
N GLY A 178 5.79 -3.65 -9.33
CA GLY A 178 6.19 -3.09 -8.06
C GLY A 178 7.69 -3.17 -7.77
N ALA A 179 8.10 -2.55 -6.67
CA ALA A 179 9.49 -2.54 -6.24
C ALA A 179 10.04 -3.97 -6.07
N GLY A 180 11.29 -4.18 -6.50
CA GLY A 180 11.93 -5.50 -6.49
C GLY A 180 11.55 -6.39 -7.68
N THR A 181 10.77 -5.91 -8.66
CA THR A 181 10.44 -6.62 -9.90
C THR A 181 11.08 -5.99 -11.13
N ASN A 182 10.98 -6.66 -12.27
CA ASN A 182 11.40 -6.07 -13.56
C ASN A 182 10.46 -4.95 -14.06
N ASN A 183 9.26 -4.78 -13.45
CA ASN A 183 8.24 -3.81 -13.84
C ASN A 183 8.00 -2.83 -12.67
N GLY A 184 8.86 -1.86 -12.56
CA GLY A 184 9.20 -1.00 -11.43
C GLY A 184 8.08 -0.36 -10.59
N SER A 185 6.81 -0.35 -11.01
CA SER A 185 5.70 0.22 -10.23
C SER A 185 4.35 -0.18 -10.80
N GLY A 186 3.29 -0.07 -10.01
CA GLY A 186 1.91 -0.26 -10.46
C GLY A 186 1.09 -1.26 -9.66
N GLU A 187 1.71 -1.99 -8.74
CA GLU A 187 1.06 -2.95 -7.84
C GLU A 187 -0.08 -2.31 -7.05
N ASP A 188 0.12 -1.12 -6.52
CA ASP A 188 -0.91 -0.36 -5.78
C ASP A 188 -2.09 0.02 -6.67
N SER A 189 -1.78 0.50 -7.89
CA SER A 189 -2.81 0.87 -8.87
C SER A 189 -3.64 -0.34 -9.31
N ILE A 190 -3.00 -1.50 -9.47
CA ILE A 190 -3.69 -2.75 -9.79
C ILE A 190 -4.55 -3.17 -8.60
N PHE A 191 -3.99 -3.21 -7.39
CA PHE A 191 -4.70 -3.64 -6.20
C PHE A 191 -5.97 -2.84 -5.94
N ILE A 192 -5.89 -1.51 -5.89
CA ILE A 192 -7.07 -0.65 -5.68
C ILE A 192 -8.08 -0.78 -6.83
N SER A 193 -7.60 -0.95 -8.08
CA SER A 193 -8.48 -1.18 -9.23
C SER A 193 -9.20 -2.51 -9.14
N ASP A 194 -8.54 -3.57 -8.70
CA ASP A 194 -9.15 -4.88 -8.52
C ASP A 194 -10.13 -4.88 -7.34
N CYS A 195 -9.84 -4.18 -6.25
CA CYS A 195 -10.81 -3.94 -5.18
C CYS A 195 -12.10 -3.30 -5.72
N LEU A 196 -11.97 -2.22 -6.49
CA LEU A 196 -13.11 -1.51 -7.09
C LEU A 196 -13.87 -2.37 -8.11
N ARG A 197 -13.17 -3.10 -8.98
CA ARG A 197 -13.80 -3.99 -9.99
C ARG A 197 -14.56 -5.13 -9.36
N ASN A 198 -14.10 -5.63 -8.23
CA ASN A 198 -14.77 -6.69 -7.48
C ASN A 198 -15.80 -6.15 -6.48
N GLY A 199 -16.19 -4.86 -6.62
CA GLY A 199 -17.30 -4.27 -5.88
C GLY A 199 -16.99 -3.95 -4.42
N MET A 200 -15.72 -3.77 -4.04
CA MET A 200 -15.39 -3.15 -2.76
C MET A 200 -15.74 -1.66 -2.80
N LYS A 201 -16.37 -1.17 -1.74
CA LYS A 201 -16.65 0.25 -1.58
C LYS A 201 -15.40 0.94 -1.06
N VAL A 202 -14.80 1.79 -1.89
CA VAL A 202 -13.56 2.51 -1.59
C VAL A 202 -13.85 4.00 -1.43
N ARG A 203 -13.38 4.60 -0.33
CA ARG A 203 -13.60 6.00 0.00
C ARG A 203 -12.31 6.65 0.49
N THR A 204 -12.13 7.95 0.24
CA THR A 204 -11.07 8.74 0.88
C THR A 204 -11.52 9.23 2.26
N SER A 205 -10.55 9.39 3.18
CA SER A 205 -10.73 10.05 4.47
C SER A 205 -9.72 11.19 4.60
N GLU A 206 -10.16 12.40 4.99
CA GLU A 206 -9.29 13.55 5.24
C GLU A 206 -8.57 13.47 6.58
N ASN A 207 -8.85 12.48 7.40
CA ASN A 207 -8.20 12.28 8.66
C ASN A 207 -6.75 11.83 8.44
N LEU A 208 -5.80 12.53 9.05
CA LEU A 208 -4.39 12.23 8.97
C LEU A 208 -4.05 11.03 9.87
N ILE A 209 -3.38 10.02 9.31
CA ILE A 209 -2.96 8.84 10.09
C ILE A 209 -1.45 8.62 10.13
N ALA A 210 -0.69 9.14 9.16
CA ALA A 210 0.76 8.92 9.10
C ALA A 210 1.49 10.03 8.36
N ARG A 211 2.80 10.13 8.63
CA ARG A 211 3.78 10.96 7.93
C ARG A 211 4.83 10.06 7.30
N ILE A 212 5.22 10.36 6.07
CA ILE A 212 6.18 9.58 5.27
C ILE A 212 7.39 10.47 4.99
N TYR A 213 8.58 9.98 5.30
CA TYR A 213 9.84 10.69 5.13
C TYR A 213 10.65 10.06 3.99
N ASN A 214 10.33 10.46 2.75
CA ASN A 214 10.80 9.83 1.51
C ASN A 214 12.00 10.56 0.89
N ASP A 215 12.97 10.99 1.71
CA ASP A 215 14.16 11.72 1.20
C ASP A 215 15.19 10.79 0.53
N ASP A 216 15.19 9.49 0.85
CA ASP A 216 16.17 8.49 0.39
C ASP A 216 15.61 7.47 -0.63
N SER A 217 14.49 7.77 -1.29
CA SER A 217 13.86 6.82 -2.22
C SER A 217 14.74 6.50 -3.42
N THR A 218 15.26 5.27 -3.46
CA THR A 218 16.20 4.80 -4.49
C THR A 218 15.54 4.12 -5.69
N TRP A 219 14.24 3.85 -5.64
CA TRP A 219 13.54 3.05 -6.66
C TRP A 219 13.14 3.83 -7.91
N PHE A 220 12.97 5.16 -7.83
CA PHE A 220 12.62 5.98 -8.99
C PHE A 220 13.87 6.56 -9.66
N LYS A 221 14.16 6.10 -10.88
CA LYS A 221 15.35 6.52 -11.66
C LYS A 221 15.07 7.59 -12.71
N GLY A 222 13.89 8.23 -12.65
CA GLY A 222 13.48 9.23 -13.63
C GLY A 222 12.57 8.67 -14.73
N PHE A 223 12.17 9.56 -15.66
CA PHE A 223 11.25 9.25 -16.75
C PHE A 223 12.00 8.76 -17.98
N ASP A 224 12.74 7.66 -17.83
CA ASP A 224 13.54 7.04 -18.87
C ASP A 224 12.72 6.17 -19.84
N ARG A 225 13.40 5.52 -20.79
CA ARG A 225 12.78 4.62 -21.78
C ARG A 225 12.09 3.43 -21.11
N LYS A 226 12.69 2.87 -20.04
CA LYS A 226 12.14 1.76 -19.28
C LYS A 226 10.85 2.17 -18.57
N PHE A 227 10.83 3.34 -17.95
CA PHE A 227 9.63 3.89 -17.30
C PHE A 227 8.42 3.89 -18.26
N PHE A 228 8.57 4.43 -19.49
CA PHE A 228 7.46 4.47 -20.44
C PHE A 228 7.05 3.09 -20.95
N TYR A 229 8.02 2.21 -21.14
CA TYR A 229 7.74 0.83 -21.54
C TYR A 229 6.94 0.07 -20.46
N ASP A 230 7.38 0.11 -19.19
CA ASP A 230 6.69 -0.50 -18.06
C ASP A 230 5.31 0.14 -17.82
N LYS A 231 5.19 1.48 -18.01
CA LYS A 231 3.91 2.18 -17.95
C LYS A 231 2.94 1.72 -19.03
N GLY A 232 3.45 1.30 -20.17
CA GLY A 232 2.66 0.65 -21.22
C GLY A 232 2.09 -0.69 -20.78
N LYS A 233 2.91 -1.57 -20.18
CA LYS A 233 2.47 -2.83 -19.58
C LYS A 233 1.38 -2.60 -18.53
N LEU A 234 1.63 -1.67 -17.61
CA LEU A 234 0.66 -1.31 -16.58
C LEU A 234 -0.66 -0.76 -17.17
N SER A 235 -0.57 0.07 -18.21
CA SER A 235 -1.77 0.57 -18.91
C SER A 235 -2.62 -0.55 -19.48
N LYS A 236 -2.00 -1.58 -20.03
CA LYS A 236 -2.69 -2.76 -20.56
C LYS A 236 -3.30 -3.63 -19.44
N ALA A 237 -2.57 -3.80 -18.32
CA ALA A 237 -3.08 -4.52 -17.15
C ALA A 237 -4.30 -3.82 -16.55
N LEU A 238 -4.24 -2.50 -16.38
CA LEU A 238 -5.33 -1.69 -15.81
C LEU A 238 -6.54 -1.57 -16.75
N PHE A 239 -6.32 -1.43 -18.06
CA PHE A 239 -7.37 -1.16 -19.05
C PHE A 239 -7.24 -2.05 -20.28
N PRO A 240 -7.48 -3.37 -20.18
CA PRO A 240 -7.18 -4.34 -21.27
C PRO A 240 -7.79 -3.96 -22.62
N LYS A 241 -8.99 -3.38 -22.63
CA LYS A 241 -9.71 -3.01 -23.86
C LYS A 241 -9.43 -1.57 -24.30
N THR A 242 -9.16 -0.66 -23.36
CA THR A 242 -9.06 0.79 -23.62
C THR A 242 -7.70 1.38 -23.33
N TYR A 243 -6.66 0.54 -23.15
CA TYR A 243 -5.29 0.98 -22.80
C TYR A 243 -4.72 2.03 -23.75
N LYS A 244 -5.05 1.97 -25.05
CA LYS A 244 -4.59 2.98 -26.02
C LYS A 244 -5.13 4.38 -25.70
N LEU A 245 -6.42 4.47 -25.33
CA LEU A 245 -7.04 5.74 -24.91
C LEU A 245 -6.41 6.23 -23.59
N TYR A 246 -6.17 5.32 -22.66
CA TYR A 246 -5.51 5.65 -21.39
C TYR A 246 -4.08 6.16 -21.62
N ILE A 247 -3.29 5.55 -22.51
CA ILE A 247 -1.95 6.01 -22.90
C ILE A 247 -2.00 7.44 -23.44
N GLU A 248 -2.93 7.74 -24.37
CA GLU A 248 -3.07 9.10 -24.91
C GLU A 248 -3.44 10.13 -23.83
N GLN A 249 -4.36 9.76 -22.93
CA GLN A 249 -4.76 10.61 -21.81
C GLN A 249 -3.60 10.84 -20.84
N PHE A 250 -2.84 9.78 -20.51
CA PHE A 250 -1.67 9.84 -19.63
C PHE A 250 -0.63 10.80 -20.20
N LEU A 251 -0.23 10.65 -21.45
CA LEU A 251 0.76 11.50 -22.10
C LEU A 251 0.32 12.96 -22.20
N ARG A 252 -0.98 13.22 -22.38
CA ARG A 252 -1.52 14.60 -22.39
C ARG A 252 -1.49 15.26 -21.01
N ARG A 253 -1.78 14.48 -19.95
CA ARG A 253 -1.80 14.99 -18.56
C ARG A 253 -0.42 15.19 -17.96
N HIS A 254 0.56 14.39 -18.40
CA HIS A 254 1.91 14.33 -17.84
C HIS A 254 2.96 14.71 -18.87
N LYS A 255 2.75 15.84 -19.57
CA LYS A 255 3.70 16.36 -20.57
C LYS A 255 5.09 16.63 -19.97
N GLU A 256 5.12 17.02 -18.70
CA GLU A 256 6.35 17.28 -17.95
C GLU A 256 7.24 16.03 -17.84
N MET A 257 6.69 14.84 -17.85
CA MET A 257 7.45 13.58 -17.82
C MET A 257 8.15 13.28 -19.16
N THR A 258 7.77 13.99 -20.24
CA THR A 258 8.35 13.76 -21.58
C THR A 258 9.41 14.80 -21.95
N LYS A 259 9.98 15.53 -20.98
CA LYS A 259 11.01 16.56 -21.25
C LYS A 259 12.27 15.97 -21.89
N ASP A 260 12.71 14.81 -21.37
CA ASP A 260 13.94 14.13 -21.81
C ASP A 260 13.69 13.11 -22.92
N ILE A 261 12.45 12.72 -23.13
CA ILE A 261 12.04 11.77 -24.16
C ILE A 261 10.88 12.37 -24.97
N ASN A 262 11.10 12.52 -26.26
CA ASN A 262 10.08 12.99 -27.20
C ASN A 262 8.77 12.20 -27.03
N ILE A 263 7.64 12.90 -26.97
CA ILE A 263 6.30 12.33 -26.75
C ILE A 263 5.94 11.23 -27.75
N LYS A 264 6.43 11.31 -29.01
CA LYS A 264 6.23 10.25 -30.01
C LYS A 264 6.98 8.98 -29.61
N THR A 265 8.18 9.12 -29.10
CA THR A 265 9.00 7.99 -28.58
C THR A 265 8.36 7.40 -27.32
N ALA A 266 7.93 8.23 -26.36
CA ALA A 266 7.23 7.79 -25.16
C ALA A 266 5.97 6.97 -25.51
N ARG A 267 5.14 7.49 -26.44
CA ARG A 267 3.96 6.79 -26.96
C ARG A 267 4.31 5.43 -27.56
N LYS A 268 5.34 5.37 -28.42
CA LYS A 268 5.79 4.12 -29.04
C LYS A 268 6.19 3.09 -27.98
N LEU A 269 7.03 3.49 -27.02
CA LEU A 269 7.47 2.63 -25.91
C LEU A 269 6.30 2.09 -25.09
N MET A 270 5.33 2.95 -24.75
CA MET A 270 4.14 2.51 -24.02
C MET A 270 3.29 1.51 -24.83
N LEU A 271 3.13 1.74 -26.13
CA LEU A 271 2.40 0.80 -27.00
C LEU A 271 3.13 -0.54 -27.17
N ASP A 272 4.46 -0.51 -27.26
CA ASP A 272 5.29 -1.72 -27.36
C ASP A 272 5.22 -2.51 -26.04
N GLY A 273 5.40 -1.88 -24.87
CA GLY A 273 5.23 -2.53 -23.57
C GLY A 273 3.82 -3.12 -23.37
N ALA A 274 2.79 -2.42 -23.82
CA ALA A 274 1.41 -2.93 -23.74
C ALA A 274 1.18 -4.17 -24.62
N LYS A 275 1.84 -4.28 -25.78
CA LYS A 275 1.77 -5.47 -26.65
C LYS A 275 2.46 -6.66 -26.02
N ASP A 276 3.67 -6.45 -25.47
CA ASP A 276 4.44 -7.52 -24.85
C ASP A 276 3.73 -8.10 -23.64
N PHE A 277 3.10 -7.27 -22.79
CA PHE A 277 2.28 -7.74 -21.67
C PHE A 277 1.10 -8.62 -22.14
N GLY A 278 0.48 -8.31 -23.28
CA GLY A 278 -0.60 -9.12 -23.85
C GLY A 278 -0.14 -10.44 -24.48
N GLY A 279 1.14 -10.51 -24.88
CA GLY A 279 1.74 -11.74 -25.47
C GLY A 279 2.18 -12.76 -24.41
N GLU A 280 2.67 -12.28 -23.26
CA GLU A 280 3.15 -13.14 -22.15
C GLU A 280 2.01 -13.85 -21.40
N ASN A 281 0.80 -13.29 -21.37
CA ASN A 281 -0.38 -13.83 -20.66
C ASN A 281 -1.32 -14.63 -21.59
N GLY A 282 -0.96 -14.86 -22.82
CA GLY A 282 -1.75 -15.56 -23.83
C GLY A 282 -1.35 -17.04 -24.03
N LYS A 283 -0.59 -17.62 -23.08
CA LYS A 283 -0.23 -19.05 -23.11
C LYS A 283 -0.57 -19.72 -21.79
#